data_950a32648161a040790044f29989526b
#
_entry.id   950a32648161a040790044f29989526b
#
_cell.length_a   1.000
_cell.length_b   1.000
_cell.length_c   1.000
_cell.angle_alpha   90.00
_cell.angle_beta   90.00
_cell.angle_gamma   90.00
#
_symmetry.space_group_name_H-M   'P 1'
#
loop_
_entity.id
_entity.type
_entity.pdbx_description
1 polymer ?
#
loop_
_entity_poly.entity_id
_entity_poly.type
_entity_poly.pdbx_seq_one_letter_code
_entity_poly.pdbx_strand_id
1 'polypeptide(L)'
;MSASGAAATPDELKERIEAGIPGASAEVTGDGHHFNAVVSAPAFSGLSRIAQHRLVYDVFGAEVGDRIHALSIQTKATESIA
;
A
#
# COMPACT_ATOMS: atom_id res chain seq x y z
N MET A 1 9.14 12.96 20.45
CA MET A 1 9.22 12.81 19.82
C MET A 1 8.69 12.96 18.94
N SER A 2 8.64 13.17 18.44
CA SER A 2 8.11 13.41 17.70
C SER A 2 8.16 13.16 16.53
N ALA A 3 7.70 12.45 16.02
CA ALA A 3 7.66 12.13 14.69
C ALA A 3 6.77 12.98 13.87
N SER A 4 6.26 13.97 14.48
CA SER A 4 5.37 14.81 13.76
C SER A 4 6.11 15.42 12.60
N GLY A 5 5.56 15.40 11.45
CA GLY A 5 6.18 15.92 10.27
C GLY A 5 7.22 15.03 9.63
N ALA A 6 7.43 13.86 10.18
CA ALA A 6 8.36 12.94 9.55
C ALA A 6 7.83 12.47 8.21
N ALA A 7 8.70 12.34 7.24
CA ALA A 7 8.33 11.82 5.95
C ALA A 7 7.92 10.36 6.10
N ALA A 8 7.01 9.93 5.25
CA ALA A 8 6.64 8.52 5.20
C ALA A 8 7.84 7.70 4.75
N THR A 9 7.96 6.49 5.24
CA THR A 9 9.02 5.59 4.86
C THR A 9 8.45 4.36 4.17
N PRO A 10 9.24 3.69 3.33
CA PRO A 10 8.77 2.46 2.71
C PRO A 10 8.32 1.42 3.72
N ASP A 11 9.02 1.31 4.85
CA ASP A 11 8.64 0.34 5.88
C ASP A 11 7.30 0.67 6.49
N GLU A 12 7.03 1.94 6.70
CA GLU A 12 5.74 2.37 7.23
C GLU A 12 4.61 2.00 6.27
N LEU A 13 4.81 2.27 4.99
CA LEU A 13 3.79 1.95 4.00
C LEU A 13 3.56 0.45 3.92
N LYS A 14 4.62 -0.33 3.94
CA LYS A 14 4.52 -1.77 3.91
C LYS A 14 3.70 -2.29 5.07
N GLU A 15 4.02 -1.83 6.28
CA GLU A 15 3.32 -2.30 7.47
C GLU A 15 1.85 -1.95 7.43
N ARG A 16 1.53 -0.75 6.98
CA ARG A 16 0.15 -0.32 6.94
C ARG A 16 -0.66 -1.08 5.91
N ILE A 17 -0.06 -1.37 4.75
CA ILE A 17 -0.75 -2.15 3.73
C ILE A 17 -1.01 -3.55 4.25
N GLU A 18 -0.01 -4.17 4.85
CA GLU A 18 -0.17 -5.54 5.32
C GLU A 18 -1.15 -5.63 6.49
N ALA A 19 -1.22 -4.59 7.30
CA ALA A 19 -2.19 -4.57 8.40
C ALA A 19 -3.61 -4.27 7.92
N GLY A 20 -3.74 -3.50 6.86
CA GLY A 20 -5.04 -3.05 6.40
C GLY A 20 -5.72 -3.95 5.40
N ILE A 21 -4.98 -4.84 4.75
CA ILE A 21 -5.54 -5.73 3.73
C ILE A 21 -5.24 -7.17 4.15
N PRO A 22 -6.28 -7.97 4.43
CA PRO A 22 -6.07 -9.33 4.93
C PRO A 22 -5.22 -10.16 3.97
N GLY A 23 -4.20 -10.79 4.52
CA GLY A 23 -3.35 -11.68 3.75
C GLY A 23 -2.40 -10.99 2.80
N ALA A 24 -2.30 -9.66 2.86
CA ALA A 24 -1.46 -8.93 1.92
C ALA A 24 0.01 -9.10 2.23
N SER A 25 0.79 -9.12 1.15
CA SER A 25 2.23 -9.06 1.21
C SER A 25 2.64 -7.86 0.36
N ALA A 26 3.42 -6.97 0.90
CA ALA A 26 3.77 -5.75 0.21
C ALA A 26 5.27 -5.57 0.15
N GLU A 27 5.73 -5.06 -0.99
CA GLU A 27 7.10 -4.62 -1.15
C GLU A 27 7.04 -3.16 -1.54
N VAL A 28 7.69 -2.32 -0.77
CA VAL A 28 7.63 -0.89 -1.00
C VAL A 28 9.04 -0.35 -1.07
N THR A 29 9.28 0.47 -2.10
CA THR A 29 10.53 1.17 -2.25
C THR A 29 10.22 2.65 -2.44
N GLY A 30 11.20 3.50 -2.19
CA GLY A 30 10.99 4.92 -2.40
C GLY A 30 12.06 5.75 -1.74
N ASP A 31 12.01 7.05 -2.05
CA ASP A 31 12.99 8.00 -1.57
C ASP A 31 12.42 9.01 -0.57
N GLY A 32 11.22 8.78 -0.10
CA GLY A 32 10.55 9.69 0.81
C GLY A 32 9.52 10.58 0.14
N HIS A 33 9.60 10.73 -1.16
CA HIS A 33 8.64 11.52 -1.94
C HIS A 33 7.86 10.64 -2.91
N HIS A 34 8.56 9.77 -3.60
CA HIS A 34 7.95 8.88 -4.58
C HIS A 34 8.09 7.46 -4.06
N PHE A 35 6.99 6.74 -4.05
CA PHE A 35 6.97 5.38 -3.55
C PHE A 35 6.44 4.43 -4.61
N ASN A 36 6.99 3.23 -4.62
CA ASN A 36 6.50 2.15 -5.47
C ASN A 36 6.10 1.00 -4.56
N ALA A 37 4.88 0.55 -4.67
CA ALA A 37 4.37 -0.54 -3.87
C ALA A 37 3.91 -1.66 -4.76
N VAL A 38 4.39 -2.86 -4.50
CA VAL A 38 3.89 -4.08 -5.13
C VAL A 38 3.15 -4.85 -4.05
N VAL A 39 1.86 -5.02 -4.23
CA VAL A 39 1.00 -5.62 -3.21
C VAL A 39 0.34 -6.87 -3.77
N SER A 40 0.50 -7.96 -3.06
CA SER A 40 -0.13 -9.22 -3.40
C SER A 40 -1.09 -9.60 -2.29
N ALA A 41 -2.30 -9.99 -2.64
CA ALA A 41 -3.27 -10.37 -1.61
C ALA A 41 -4.35 -11.25 -2.20
N PRO A 42 -4.80 -12.26 -1.45
CA PRO A 42 -5.96 -13.05 -1.88
C PRO A 42 -7.21 -12.18 -1.99
N ALA A 43 -7.29 -11.12 -1.20
CA ALA A 43 -8.44 -10.22 -1.25
C ALA A 43 -8.61 -9.55 -2.61
N PHE A 44 -7.57 -9.51 -3.44
CA PHE A 44 -7.66 -8.92 -4.76
C PHE A 44 -8.29 -9.84 -5.79
N SER A 45 -8.47 -11.11 -5.46
CA SER A 45 -9.00 -12.08 -6.40
C SER A 45 -10.43 -11.69 -6.77
N GLY A 46 -10.70 -11.66 -8.07
CA GLY A 46 -12.03 -11.30 -8.55
C GLY A 46 -12.30 -9.82 -8.64
N LEU A 47 -11.36 -8.99 -8.20
CA LEU A 47 -11.54 -7.54 -8.27
C LEU A 47 -10.89 -6.97 -9.52
N SER A 48 -11.49 -5.91 -10.04
CA SER A 48 -10.86 -5.17 -11.12
C SER A 48 -9.60 -4.48 -10.61
N ARG A 49 -8.76 -4.06 -11.55
CA ARG A 49 -7.54 -3.36 -11.16
C ARG A 49 -7.87 -2.09 -10.36
N ILE A 50 -8.88 -1.37 -10.79
CA ILE A 50 -9.27 -0.15 -10.10
C ILE A 50 -9.71 -0.47 -8.67
N ALA A 51 -10.49 -1.52 -8.48
CA ALA A 51 -10.94 -1.90 -7.15
C ALA A 51 -9.76 -2.34 -6.28
N GLN A 52 -8.79 -3.05 -6.86
CA GLN A 52 -7.61 -3.44 -6.12
C GLN A 52 -6.82 -2.23 -5.66
N HIS A 53 -6.61 -1.28 -6.55
CA HIS A 53 -5.89 -0.06 -6.21
C HIS A 53 -6.62 0.74 -5.14
N ARG A 54 -7.94 0.77 -5.21
CA ARG A 54 -8.72 1.49 -4.22
C ARG A 54 -8.54 0.92 -2.82
N LEU A 55 -8.44 -0.39 -2.70
CA LEU A 55 -8.18 -0.99 -1.40
C LEU A 55 -6.88 -0.49 -0.80
N VAL A 56 -5.84 -0.38 -1.63
CA VAL A 56 -4.55 0.10 -1.15
C VAL A 56 -4.64 1.57 -0.76
N TYR A 57 -5.26 2.39 -1.60
CA TYR A 57 -5.40 3.81 -1.28
C TYR A 57 -6.23 4.03 -0.02
N ASP A 58 -7.24 3.20 0.21
CA ASP A 58 -8.06 3.34 1.40
C ASP A 58 -7.28 3.10 2.67
N VAL A 59 -6.21 2.33 2.62
CA VAL A 59 -5.35 2.11 3.78
C VAL A 59 -4.78 3.45 4.27
N PHE A 60 -4.43 4.32 3.34
CA PHE A 60 -3.78 5.57 3.66
C PHE A 60 -4.75 6.74 3.75
N GLY A 61 -5.88 6.64 3.06
CA GLY A 61 -6.89 7.69 3.12
C GLY A 61 -6.35 9.03 2.66
N ALA A 62 -6.55 10.04 3.47
CA ALA A 62 -6.18 11.40 3.09
C ALA A 62 -4.68 11.66 3.10
N GLU A 63 -3.88 10.72 3.56
CA GLU A 63 -2.43 10.91 3.57
C GLU A 63 -1.84 10.89 2.17
N VAL A 64 -2.52 10.27 1.23
CA VAL A 64 -2.11 10.34 -0.16
C VAL A 64 -2.35 11.76 -0.65
N GLY A 65 -1.29 12.37 -1.14
CA GLY A 65 -1.34 13.77 -1.52
C GLY A 65 -0.88 14.72 -0.42
N ASP A 66 -0.70 14.20 0.78
CA ASP A 66 -0.20 14.97 1.90
C ASP A 66 1.20 14.46 2.27
N ARG A 67 1.28 13.47 3.15
CA ARG A 67 2.57 12.87 3.50
C ARG A 67 3.14 12.02 2.37
N ILE A 68 2.27 11.46 1.55
CA ILE A 68 2.65 10.58 0.46
C ILE A 68 2.37 11.32 -0.84
N HIS A 69 3.40 11.87 -1.46
CA HIS A 69 3.22 12.73 -2.62
C HIS A 69 2.92 11.94 -3.89
N ALA A 70 3.63 10.86 -4.09
CA ALA A 70 3.42 10.04 -5.27
C ALA A 70 3.55 8.58 -4.90
N LEU A 71 2.55 7.81 -5.23
CA LEU A 71 2.51 6.39 -4.90
C LEU A 71 2.09 5.63 -6.14
N SER A 72 3.02 4.84 -6.67
CA SER A 72 2.74 3.93 -7.77
C SER A 72 2.45 2.57 -7.20
N ILE A 73 1.37 1.96 -7.64
CA ILE A 73 0.90 0.70 -7.07
C ILE A 73 0.80 -0.33 -8.17
N GLN A 74 1.32 -1.51 -7.89
CA GLN A 74 1.07 -2.70 -8.67
C GLN A 74 0.41 -3.71 -7.77
N THR A 75 -0.68 -4.29 -8.22
CA THR A 75 -1.42 -5.25 -7.42
C THR A 75 -1.47 -6.59 -8.12
N LYS A 76 -1.46 -7.64 -7.33
CA LYS A 76 -1.56 -9.00 -7.81
C LYS A 76 -2.50 -9.77 -6.93
N ALA A 77 -3.41 -10.51 -7.53
CA ALA A 77 -4.24 -11.43 -6.77
C ALA A 77 -3.42 -12.70 -6.55
N THR A 78 -3.36 -13.13 -5.31
CA THR A 78 -2.74 -14.42 -5.01
C THR A 78 -3.84 -15.39 -4.71
N GLU A 79 -3.68 -16.62 -5.20
CA GLU A 79 -4.65 -17.62 -4.88
C GLU A 79 -4.39 -18.14 -3.51
N SER A 80 -5.46 -18.23 -2.78
CA SER A 80 -5.38 -18.86 -1.50
C SER A 80 -5.40 -20.33 -1.75
N ILE A 81 -4.29 -20.94 -1.78
CA ILE A 81 -4.26 -22.35 -1.97
C ILE A 81 -4.48 -23.00 -0.67
N ALA A 82 -5.56 -23.54 -0.57
CA ALA A 82 -5.85 -24.21 0.66
C ALA A 82 -5.13 -25.52 0.71
#